data_f26d3287ddb69e85ca16cb1815756943
#
_entry.id   f26d3287ddb69e85ca16cb1815756943
#
_cell.length_a   1.000
_cell.length_b   1.000
_cell.length_c   1.000
_cell.angle_alpha   90.00
_cell.angle_beta   90.00
_cell.angle_gamma   90.00
#
_symmetry.space_group_name_H-M   'P 1'
#
loop_
_entity.id
_entity.type
_entity.pdbx_description
1 polymer ?
#
loop_
_entity_poly.entity_id
_entity_poly.type
_entity_poly.pdbx_seq_one_letter_code
_entity_poly.pdbx_strand_id
1 'polypeptide(L)'
;MNLKSLTQPELAEKLKQLGQPAFRAGQVFSWLHKGVRSYEEMTNLPKSLREALAREFPLYIPKVVRKQESKKDGTIKYLWQLSDGNCVETVLMRYRYGNTVCISTEVGCRMGCAFCASTLGGLVRRLEPSEMLDEVLFTQIDSGLPISHIVLMGIGEPLDNFENVLRFLELVNHPDGMNISMRHISLSTCGLVPKIDELAAKKLQISLAISLHGPNNELRGKVMPVNRAYPIEELLASCRRYYDATGRRIHFEYAMIDGLNDTPECARELVQRLKGLGAHVNLIPLNHVEESPLKPSTKEAVAKFQKILEDGGLTATVRRTLGGDIDASCGQLRRKYQNAQSPAADK
;
A
#
# COMPACT_ATOMS: atom_id res chain seq x y z
N MET A 1 -18.04 3.27 14.68
CA MET A 1 -17.51 1.93 14.29
C MET A 1 -18.10 1.56 12.94
N ASN A 2 -17.26 1.18 11.97
CA ASN A 2 -17.71 0.78 10.63
C ASN A 2 -17.84 -0.75 10.58
N LEU A 3 -19.03 -1.27 10.22
CA LEU A 3 -19.28 -2.70 10.17
C LEU A 3 -18.40 -3.45 9.15
N LYS A 4 -17.89 -2.76 8.10
CA LYS A 4 -16.94 -3.36 7.14
C LYS A 4 -15.59 -3.75 7.74
N SER A 5 -15.24 -3.21 8.92
CA SER A 5 -14.02 -3.59 9.65
C SER A 5 -14.16 -4.87 10.47
N LEU A 6 -15.38 -5.42 10.56
CA LEU A 6 -15.69 -6.59 11.39
C LEU A 6 -15.60 -7.89 10.57
N THR A 7 -15.09 -8.93 11.20
CA THR A 7 -15.21 -10.31 10.70
C THR A 7 -16.65 -10.80 10.81
N GLN A 8 -17.01 -11.88 10.11
CA GLN A 8 -18.38 -12.44 10.21
C GLN A 8 -18.76 -12.84 11.65
N PRO A 9 -17.89 -13.47 12.47
CA PRO A 9 -18.20 -13.73 13.88
C PRO A 9 -18.46 -12.47 14.70
N GLU A 10 -17.61 -11.44 14.55
CA GLU A 10 -17.78 -10.16 15.25
C GLU A 10 -19.08 -9.45 14.82
N LEU A 11 -19.40 -9.53 13.52
CA LEU A 11 -20.66 -9.00 12.98
C LEU A 11 -21.87 -9.77 13.53
N ALA A 12 -21.78 -11.10 13.70
CA ALA A 12 -22.82 -11.90 14.31
C ALA A 12 -23.11 -11.46 15.75
N GLU A 13 -22.08 -11.18 16.56
CA GLU A 13 -22.27 -10.67 17.91
C GLU A 13 -22.94 -9.28 17.92
N LYS A 14 -22.61 -8.41 16.96
CA LYS A 14 -23.28 -7.10 16.82
C LYS A 14 -24.76 -7.26 16.44
N LEU A 15 -25.06 -8.15 15.50
CA LEU A 15 -26.44 -8.41 15.08
C LEU A 15 -27.27 -9.06 16.18
N LYS A 16 -26.67 -9.92 17.01
CA LYS A 16 -27.31 -10.49 18.20
C LYS A 16 -27.74 -9.40 19.20
N GLN A 17 -26.94 -8.35 19.38
CA GLN A 17 -27.32 -7.19 20.20
C GLN A 17 -28.57 -6.47 19.66
N LEU A 18 -28.84 -6.57 18.35
CA LEU A 18 -30.04 -6.08 17.68
C LEU A 18 -31.16 -7.11 17.61
N GLY A 19 -31.08 -8.23 18.36
CA GLY A 19 -32.10 -9.29 18.36
C GLY A 19 -32.11 -10.12 17.07
N GLN A 20 -31.04 -10.12 16.28
CA GLN A 20 -31.00 -10.82 15.00
C GLN A 20 -30.28 -12.18 15.09
N PRO A 21 -30.71 -13.18 14.33
CA PRO A 21 -30.06 -14.49 14.31
C PRO A 21 -28.70 -14.41 13.63
N ALA A 22 -27.72 -15.25 14.06
CA ALA A 22 -26.33 -15.22 13.62
C ALA A 22 -26.13 -15.36 12.10
N PHE A 23 -26.96 -16.12 11.40
CA PHE A 23 -26.86 -16.33 9.94
C PHE A 23 -27.00 -15.02 9.14
N ARG A 24 -27.63 -13.99 9.72
CA ARG A 24 -27.71 -12.65 9.08
C ARG A 24 -26.36 -11.99 8.89
N ALA A 25 -25.35 -12.37 9.70
CA ALA A 25 -24.01 -11.82 9.58
C ALA A 25 -23.39 -12.09 8.21
N GLY A 26 -23.52 -13.31 7.69
CA GLY A 26 -23.03 -13.62 6.33
C GLY A 26 -23.72 -12.80 5.24
N GLN A 27 -25.03 -12.57 5.39
CA GLN A 27 -25.78 -11.75 4.44
C GLN A 27 -25.32 -10.28 4.47
N VAL A 28 -25.24 -9.68 5.66
CA VAL A 28 -24.77 -8.29 5.83
C VAL A 28 -23.32 -8.15 5.35
N PHE A 29 -22.44 -9.08 5.74
CA PHE A 29 -21.03 -9.10 5.34
C PHE A 29 -20.90 -9.10 3.81
N SER A 30 -21.57 -10.02 3.13
CA SER A 30 -21.52 -10.13 1.66
C SER A 30 -22.01 -8.84 0.97
N TRP A 31 -23.06 -8.20 1.48
CA TRP A 31 -23.52 -6.92 0.93
C TRP A 31 -22.53 -5.79 1.13
N LEU A 32 -21.95 -5.66 2.34
CA LEU A 32 -20.96 -4.64 2.64
C LEU A 32 -19.73 -4.77 1.73
N HIS A 33 -19.29 -6.00 1.48
CA HIS A 33 -18.12 -6.30 0.62
C HIS A 33 -18.45 -6.29 -0.89
N LYS A 34 -19.70 -6.09 -1.28
CA LYS A 34 -20.11 -5.74 -2.65
C LYS A 34 -20.14 -4.24 -2.90
N GLY A 35 -19.97 -3.43 -1.86
CA GLY A 35 -19.90 -1.97 -1.96
C GLY A 35 -21.26 -1.30 -2.08
N VAL A 36 -22.26 -1.80 -1.37
CA VAL A 36 -23.56 -1.13 -1.24
C VAL A 36 -23.38 0.29 -0.72
N ARG A 37 -24.16 1.20 -1.23
CA ARG A 37 -24.14 2.61 -0.85
C ARG A 37 -25.19 2.96 0.19
N SER A 38 -26.19 2.08 0.35
CA SER A 38 -27.22 2.19 1.39
C SER A 38 -27.66 0.82 1.87
N TYR A 39 -28.20 0.74 3.09
CA TYR A 39 -28.79 -0.49 3.60
C TYR A 39 -30.08 -0.88 2.85
N GLU A 40 -30.72 0.05 2.14
CA GLU A 40 -31.88 -0.22 1.30
C GLU A 40 -31.60 -1.21 0.16
N GLU A 41 -30.35 -1.23 -0.33
CA GLU A 41 -29.90 -2.15 -1.37
C GLU A 41 -29.83 -3.62 -0.89
N MET A 42 -29.80 -3.86 0.44
CA MET A 42 -29.72 -5.20 1.05
C MET A 42 -31.09 -5.91 1.02
N THR A 43 -31.60 -6.21 -0.18
CA THR A 43 -32.98 -6.61 -0.42
C THR A 43 -33.41 -7.95 0.22
N ASN A 44 -32.47 -8.83 0.56
CA ASN A 44 -32.72 -10.08 1.26
C ASN A 44 -32.75 -9.93 2.79
N LEU A 45 -32.61 -8.70 3.33
CA LEU A 45 -32.75 -8.40 4.75
C LEU A 45 -34.15 -7.79 5.03
N PRO A 46 -34.76 -8.11 6.21
CA PRO A 46 -35.97 -7.45 6.64
C PRO A 46 -35.85 -5.94 6.69
N LYS A 47 -36.89 -5.21 6.34
CA LYS A 47 -36.92 -3.74 6.36
C LYS A 47 -36.52 -3.18 7.73
N SER A 48 -37.08 -3.76 8.80
CA SER A 48 -36.78 -3.38 10.18
C SER A 48 -35.31 -3.50 10.54
N LEU A 49 -34.62 -4.55 10.03
CA LEU A 49 -33.17 -4.70 10.23
C LEU A 49 -32.39 -3.65 9.46
N ARG A 50 -32.74 -3.38 8.20
CA ARG A 50 -32.08 -2.34 7.38
C ARG A 50 -32.18 -0.95 8.04
N GLU A 51 -33.37 -0.63 8.57
CA GLU A 51 -33.60 0.63 9.30
C GLU A 51 -32.80 0.69 10.62
N ALA A 52 -32.71 -0.42 11.36
CA ALA A 52 -31.91 -0.51 12.57
C ALA A 52 -30.41 -0.34 12.26
N LEU A 53 -29.91 -1.01 11.23
CA LEU A 53 -28.51 -0.87 10.79
C LEU A 53 -28.20 0.56 10.34
N ALA A 54 -29.09 1.20 9.59
CA ALA A 54 -28.90 2.59 9.13
C ALA A 54 -28.81 3.57 10.31
N ARG A 55 -29.60 3.36 11.36
CA ARG A 55 -29.62 4.21 12.56
C ARG A 55 -28.38 4.00 13.45
N GLU A 56 -27.99 2.73 13.69
CA GLU A 56 -26.93 2.38 14.65
C GLU A 56 -25.52 2.42 14.01
N PHE A 57 -25.43 2.12 12.72
CA PHE A 57 -24.16 1.98 11.99
C PHE A 57 -24.21 2.65 10.60
N PRO A 58 -24.27 3.99 10.53
CA PRO A 58 -24.38 4.67 9.25
C PRO A 58 -23.22 4.27 8.31
N LEU A 59 -23.56 3.97 7.05
CA LEU A 59 -22.55 3.69 6.02
C LEU A 59 -21.87 5.00 5.61
N TYR A 60 -20.57 4.92 5.53
CA TYR A 60 -19.78 5.97 4.91
C TYR A 60 -19.26 5.49 3.54
N ILE A 61 -19.43 6.34 2.54
CA ILE A 61 -18.94 6.10 1.19
C ILE A 61 -17.89 7.16 0.87
N PRO A 62 -16.63 6.77 0.59
CA PRO A 62 -15.60 7.75 0.25
C PRO A 62 -15.96 8.50 -1.03
N LYS A 63 -15.63 9.79 -1.08
CA LYS A 63 -15.95 10.65 -2.23
C LYS A 63 -14.72 10.80 -3.12
N VAL A 64 -14.91 10.67 -4.42
CA VAL A 64 -13.86 11.03 -5.40
C VAL A 64 -13.73 12.54 -5.42
N VAL A 65 -12.65 13.10 -4.90
CA VAL A 65 -12.34 14.53 -4.94
C VAL A 65 -11.62 14.87 -6.23
N ARG A 66 -10.76 13.98 -6.68
CA ARG A 66 -10.04 14.12 -7.95
C ARG A 66 -9.77 12.75 -8.57
N LYS A 67 -9.92 12.68 -9.89
CA LYS A 67 -9.60 11.51 -10.70
C LYS A 67 -8.75 11.95 -11.87
N GLN A 68 -7.66 11.23 -12.13
CA GLN A 68 -6.80 11.44 -13.29
C GLN A 68 -6.65 10.11 -14.02
N GLU A 69 -6.78 10.09 -15.32
CA GLU A 69 -6.60 8.91 -16.16
C GLU A 69 -5.52 9.17 -17.20
N SER A 70 -4.51 8.31 -17.23
CA SER A 70 -3.41 8.37 -18.19
C SER A 70 -3.90 8.01 -19.58
N LYS A 71 -3.63 8.90 -20.54
CA LYS A 71 -3.88 8.65 -21.96
C LYS A 71 -2.86 7.68 -22.57
N LYS A 72 -1.73 7.46 -21.92
CA LYS A 72 -0.63 6.61 -22.41
C LYS A 72 -0.83 5.12 -22.11
N ASP A 73 -1.34 4.82 -20.94
CA ASP A 73 -1.38 3.43 -20.45
C ASP A 73 -2.67 3.06 -19.68
N GLY A 74 -3.61 4.00 -19.55
CA GLY A 74 -4.89 3.79 -18.88
C GLY A 74 -4.77 3.64 -17.36
N THR A 75 -3.64 4.03 -16.75
CA THR A 75 -3.50 4.13 -15.29
C THR A 75 -4.46 5.18 -14.75
N ILE A 76 -5.19 4.85 -13.69
CA ILE A 76 -6.13 5.79 -13.07
C ILE A 76 -5.65 6.09 -11.66
N LYS A 77 -5.56 7.38 -11.32
CA LYS A 77 -5.29 7.83 -9.97
C LYS A 77 -6.51 8.53 -9.38
N TYR A 78 -6.85 8.10 -8.18
CA TYR A 78 -7.93 8.65 -7.38
C TYR A 78 -7.38 9.39 -6.16
N LEU A 79 -8.05 10.48 -5.81
CA LEU A 79 -7.97 11.12 -4.51
C LEU A 79 -9.33 10.93 -3.84
N TRP A 80 -9.37 10.10 -2.80
CA TRP A 80 -10.56 9.81 -2.02
C TRP A 80 -10.62 10.68 -0.78
N GLN A 81 -11.76 11.29 -0.52
CA GLN A 81 -12.03 11.95 0.75
C GLN A 81 -12.70 10.97 1.71
N LEU A 82 -12.13 10.86 2.90
CA LEU A 82 -12.61 10.06 4.02
C LEU A 82 -13.66 10.79 4.85
N SER A 83 -14.31 10.10 5.81
CA SER A 83 -15.41 10.62 6.62
C SER A 83 -15.03 11.84 7.47
N ASP A 84 -13.76 11.94 7.84
CA ASP A 84 -13.20 13.05 8.63
C ASP A 84 -12.65 14.21 7.78
N GLY A 85 -12.87 14.15 6.45
CA GLY A 85 -12.39 15.17 5.51
C GLY A 85 -10.96 14.95 5.02
N ASN A 86 -10.20 14.05 5.62
CA ASN A 86 -8.87 13.69 5.15
C ASN A 86 -8.93 13.01 3.78
N CYS A 87 -7.81 13.08 3.04
CA CYS A 87 -7.72 12.46 1.72
C CYS A 87 -6.60 11.42 1.64
N VAL A 88 -6.87 10.34 0.88
CA VAL A 88 -5.91 9.29 0.54
C VAL A 88 -5.87 9.06 -0.97
N GLU A 89 -4.80 8.45 -1.43
CA GLU A 89 -4.57 8.21 -2.87
C GLU A 89 -4.62 6.73 -3.18
N THR A 90 -5.28 6.40 -4.30
CA THR A 90 -5.31 5.05 -4.86
C THR A 90 -4.90 5.10 -6.33
N VAL A 91 -4.11 4.14 -6.78
CA VAL A 91 -3.70 4.04 -8.20
C VAL A 91 -4.12 2.69 -8.75
N LEU A 92 -4.94 2.71 -9.80
CA LEU A 92 -5.31 1.52 -10.56
C LEU A 92 -4.38 1.39 -11.78
N MET A 93 -3.66 0.29 -11.84
CA MET A 93 -2.70 -0.03 -12.90
C MET A 93 -3.17 -1.26 -13.70
N ARG A 94 -3.08 -1.18 -15.01
CA ARG A 94 -3.48 -2.27 -15.90
C ARG A 94 -2.26 -3.07 -16.35
N TYR A 95 -2.22 -4.35 -16.02
CA TYR A 95 -1.18 -5.28 -16.47
C TYR A 95 -1.79 -6.41 -17.28
N ARG A 96 -0.95 -7.13 -18.03
CA ARG A 96 -1.39 -8.30 -18.81
C ARG A 96 -1.93 -9.44 -17.93
N TYR A 97 -1.46 -9.53 -16.69
CA TYR A 97 -1.87 -10.55 -15.72
C TYR A 97 -3.07 -10.13 -14.85
N GLY A 98 -3.60 -8.93 -15.03
CA GLY A 98 -4.75 -8.42 -14.32
C GLY A 98 -4.59 -6.99 -13.85
N ASN A 99 -5.63 -6.44 -13.22
CA ASN A 99 -5.62 -5.08 -12.70
C ASN A 99 -5.08 -5.08 -11.27
N THR A 100 -4.11 -4.21 -11.02
CA THR A 100 -3.48 -4.02 -9.71
C THR A 100 -3.90 -2.68 -9.14
N VAL A 101 -4.33 -2.68 -7.89
CA VAL A 101 -4.60 -1.45 -7.15
C VAL A 101 -3.51 -1.19 -6.11
N CYS A 102 -2.96 0.03 -6.10
CA CYS A 102 -2.07 0.52 -5.07
C CYS A 102 -2.90 1.34 -4.08
N ILE A 103 -2.91 0.95 -2.82
CA ILE A 103 -3.70 1.58 -1.76
C ILE A 103 -2.83 2.19 -0.67
N SER A 104 -3.39 3.17 0.03
CA SER A 104 -2.81 3.81 1.21
C SER A 104 -3.12 3.00 2.48
N THR A 105 -2.31 3.16 3.52
CA THR A 105 -2.53 2.55 4.83
C THR A 105 -2.63 3.57 5.95
N GLU A 106 -2.31 4.82 5.65
CA GLU A 106 -2.32 5.94 6.60
C GLU A 106 -2.72 7.22 5.88
N VAL A 107 -3.09 8.23 6.65
CA VAL A 107 -3.19 9.62 6.21
C VAL A 107 -1.87 10.31 6.57
N GLY A 108 -1.00 10.50 5.56
CA GLY A 108 0.38 10.94 5.77
C GLY A 108 1.30 9.79 6.19
N CYS A 109 2.55 10.10 6.58
CA CYS A 109 3.54 9.10 6.98
C CYS A 109 4.61 9.76 7.85
N ARG A 110 5.02 9.10 8.93
CA ARG A 110 6.05 9.63 9.86
C ARG A 110 7.46 9.13 9.59
N MET A 111 7.67 8.30 8.55
CA MET A 111 8.98 7.65 8.32
C MET A 111 10.06 8.60 7.83
N GLY A 112 9.70 9.75 7.23
CA GLY A 112 10.65 10.81 6.88
C GLY A 112 11.57 10.51 5.71
N CYS A 113 11.21 9.57 4.81
CA CYS A 113 12.04 9.22 3.66
C CYS A 113 12.25 10.45 2.74
N ALA A 114 13.50 10.80 2.42
CA ALA A 114 13.87 12.04 1.74
C ALA A 114 13.34 12.18 0.30
N PHE A 115 12.97 11.07 -0.34
CA PHE A 115 12.43 11.02 -1.71
C PHE A 115 10.90 10.92 -1.76
N CYS A 116 10.20 10.91 -0.61
CA CYS A 116 8.78 10.58 -0.54
C CYS A 116 7.91 11.79 -0.18
N ALA A 117 7.02 12.20 -1.07
CA ALA A 117 6.10 13.30 -0.84
C ALA A 117 5.09 13.02 0.30
N SER A 118 4.81 11.74 0.61
CA SER A 118 3.85 11.36 1.66
C SER A 118 4.31 11.73 3.06
N THR A 119 5.62 11.99 3.28
CA THR A 119 6.16 12.29 4.61
C THR A 119 6.15 13.77 4.96
N LEU A 120 5.96 14.65 3.97
CA LEU A 120 6.12 16.11 4.14
C LEU A 120 5.13 16.74 5.13
N GLY A 121 3.96 16.13 5.32
CA GLY A 121 2.95 16.56 6.30
C GLY A 121 2.92 15.71 7.58
N GLY A 122 3.88 14.81 7.78
CA GLY A 122 3.86 13.85 8.88
C GLY A 122 2.68 12.87 8.83
N LEU A 123 2.49 12.13 9.91
CA LEU A 123 1.37 11.23 10.11
C LEU A 123 0.20 11.98 10.77
N VAL A 124 -0.96 11.94 10.14
CA VAL A 124 -2.22 12.44 10.72
C VAL A 124 -2.90 11.35 11.52
N ARG A 125 -3.19 10.21 10.87
CA ARG A 125 -3.74 9.00 11.51
C ARG A 125 -3.56 7.75 10.66
N ARG A 126 -3.74 6.63 11.29
CA ARG A 126 -3.82 5.32 10.61
C ARG A 126 -5.19 5.13 9.98
N LEU A 127 -5.26 4.38 8.86
CA LEU A 127 -6.52 3.97 8.25
C LEU A 127 -7.12 2.79 9.00
N GLU A 128 -8.45 2.77 9.07
CA GLU A 128 -9.20 1.61 9.51
C GLU A 128 -9.25 0.53 8.41
N PRO A 129 -9.48 -0.76 8.76
CA PRO A 129 -9.61 -1.82 7.76
C PRO A 129 -10.68 -1.54 6.71
N SER A 130 -11.82 -0.96 7.11
CA SER A 130 -12.89 -0.56 6.20
C SER A 130 -12.47 0.50 5.20
N GLU A 131 -11.60 1.44 5.58
CA GLU A 131 -11.13 2.50 4.69
C GLU A 131 -10.19 1.93 3.60
N MET A 132 -9.30 1.00 3.98
CA MET A 132 -8.45 0.28 3.03
C MET A 132 -9.27 -0.61 2.09
N LEU A 133 -10.32 -1.28 2.60
CA LEU A 133 -11.27 -2.02 1.77
C LEU A 133 -12.01 -1.11 0.80
N ASP A 134 -12.40 0.06 1.24
CA ASP A 134 -13.11 1.04 0.41
C ASP A 134 -12.26 1.56 -0.73
N GLU A 135 -10.95 1.74 -0.53
CA GLU A 135 -10.03 2.10 -1.62
C GLU A 135 -10.05 1.04 -2.74
N VAL A 136 -10.04 -0.25 -2.41
CA VAL A 136 -10.11 -1.33 -3.40
C VAL A 136 -11.51 -1.40 -4.04
N LEU A 137 -12.53 -1.44 -3.21
CA LEU A 137 -13.91 -1.70 -3.61
C LEU A 137 -14.47 -0.57 -4.49
N PHE A 138 -14.33 0.68 -4.06
CA PHE A 138 -14.86 1.81 -4.82
C PHE A 138 -14.01 2.16 -6.04
N THR A 139 -12.71 1.80 -6.05
CA THR A 139 -11.91 1.83 -7.28
C THR A 139 -12.43 0.81 -8.30
N GLN A 140 -12.77 -0.41 -7.86
CA GLN A 140 -13.37 -1.42 -8.74
C GLN A 140 -14.72 -0.96 -9.30
N ILE A 141 -15.58 -0.40 -8.45
CA ILE A 141 -16.92 0.07 -8.85
C ILE A 141 -16.82 1.26 -9.82
N ASP A 142 -16.00 2.27 -9.50
CA ASP A 142 -15.89 3.48 -10.32
C ASP A 142 -15.21 3.22 -11.68
N SER A 143 -14.22 2.34 -11.71
CA SER A 143 -13.51 1.99 -12.95
C SER A 143 -14.25 0.97 -13.81
N GLY A 144 -15.17 0.18 -13.24
CA GLY A 144 -15.80 -0.97 -13.89
C GLY A 144 -14.84 -2.13 -14.17
N LEU A 145 -13.61 -2.11 -13.61
CA LEU A 145 -12.56 -3.09 -13.86
C LEU A 145 -12.38 -4.01 -12.64
N PRO A 146 -12.39 -5.35 -12.81
CA PRO A 146 -12.15 -6.26 -11.70
C PRO A 146 -10.72 -6.11 -11.18
N ILE A 147 -10.56 -5.96 -9.87
CA ILE A 147 -9.28 -5.91 -9.20
C ILE A 147 -8.82 -7.32 -8.86
N SER A 148 -7.63 -7.70 -9.30
CA SER A 148 -7.04 -9.02 -9.06
C SER A 148 -5.81 -8.99 -8.15
N HIS A 149 -5.13 -7.84 -8.03
CA HIS A 149 -3.92 -7.68 -7.24
C HIS A 149 -3.98 -6.40 -6.41
N ILE A 150 -3.37 -6.43 -5.23
CA ILE A 150 -3.27 -5.28 -4.33
C ILE A 150 -1.80 -5.06 -3.94
N VAL A 151 -1.36 -3.81 -3.96
CA VAL A 151 -0.07 -3.44 -3.39
C VAL A 151 -0.27 -2.35 -2.33
N LEU A 152 0.19 -2.62 -1.10
CA LEU A 152 0.21 -1.66 -0.01
C LEU A 152 1.50 -0.85 -0.12
N MET A 153 1.52 0.05 -1.12
CA MET A 153 2.67 0.88 -1.50
C MET A 153 2.25 2.35 -1.70
N GLY A 154 1.06 2.72 -1.24
CA GLY A 154 0.54 4.08 -1.28
C GLY A 154 1.05 4.94 -0.14
N ILE A 155 0.20 5.83 0.39
CA ILE A 155 0.54 6.70 1.50
C ILE A 155 0.57 5.91 2.81
N GLY A 156 1.67 6.03 3.58
CA GLY A 156 1.83 5.39 4.89
C GLY A 156 2.87 4.28 4.93
N GLU A 157 3.13 3.79 6.14
CA GLU A 157 3.93 2.60 6.42
C GLU A 157 2.99 1.48 6.91
N PRO A 158 2.78 0.42 6.11
CA PRO A 158 1.82 -0.62 6.48
C PRO A 158 2.12 -1.27 7.84
N LEU A 159 3.39 -1.46 8.18
CA LEU A 159 3.78 -2.08 9.45
C LEU A 159 3.67 -1.12 10.65
N ASP A 160 3.52 0.18 10.44
CA ASP A 160 3.14 1.13 11.50
C ASP A 160 1.64 1.06 11.81
N ASN A 161 0.83 0.63 10.83
CA ASN A 161 -0.61 0.35 10.99
C ASN A 161 -0.91 -1.16 11.09
N PHE A 162 -0.07 -1.91 11.77
CA PHE A 162 0.05 -3.36 11.70
C PHE A 162 -1.28 -4.11 11.91
N GLU A 163 -1.98 -3.85 13.02
CA GLU A 163 -3.21 -4.57 13.37
C GLU A 163 -4.34 -4.33 12.35
N ASN A 164 -4.52 -3.08 11.91
CA ASN A 164 -5.53 -2.75 10.91
C ASN A 164 -5.17 -3.35 9.53
N VAL A 165 -3.88 -3.40 9.18
CA VAL A 165 -3.44 -4.05 7.95
C VAL A 165 -3.66 -5.56 8.01
N LEU A 166 -3.37 -6.22 9.12
CA LEU A 166 -3.68 -7.64 9.28
C LEU A 166 -5.19 -7.92 9.15
N ARG A 167 -6.01 -7.08 9.78
CA ARG A 167 -7.47 -7.18 9.65
C ARG A 167 -7.95 -6.94 8.22
N PHE A 168 -7.39 -5.95 7.53
CA PHE A 168 -7.67 -5.73 6.11
C PHE A 168 -7.33 -6.96 5.25
N LEU A 169 -6.16 -7.58 5.47
CA LEU A 169 -5.74 -8.78 4.75
C LEU A 169 -6.71 -9.96 4.99
N GLU A 170 -7.17 -10.15 6.23
CA GLU A 170 -8.17 -11.16 6.58
C GLU A 170 -9.48 -10.92 5.82
N LEU A 171 -10.00 -9.68 5.85
CA LEU A 171 -11.28 -9.31 5.27
C LEU A 171 -11.27 -9.36 3.74
N VAL A 172 -10.23 -8.83 3.09
CA VAL A 172 -10.14 -8.79 1.61
C VAL A 172 -9.97 -10.19 1.00
N ASN A 173 -9.38 -11.12 1.76
CA ASN A 173 -9.20 -12.51 1.35
C ASN A 173 -10.42 -13.40 1.64
N HIS A 174 -11.39 -12.92 2.42
CA HIS A 174 -12.53 -13.72 2.86
C HIS A 174 -13.38 -14.20 1.65
N PRO A 175 -13.77 -15.49 1.57
CA PRO A 175 -14.48 -16.05 0.41
C PRO A 175 -15.86 -15.41 0.15
N ASP A 176 -16.57 -14.97 1.20
CA ASP A 176 -17.84 -14.26 1.08
C ASP A 176 -17.67 -12.73 0.85
N GLY A 177 -16.42 -12.26 0.82
CA GLY A 177 -16.05 -10.87 0.55
C GLY A 177 -15.50 -10.67 -0.87
N MET A 178 -14.41 -9.92 -0.99
CA MET A 178 -13.74 -9.67 -2.28
C MET A 178 -12.98 -10.89 -2.79
N ASN A 179 -12.64 -11.84 -1.94
CA ASN A 179 -11.96 -13.09 -2.24
C ASN A 179 -10.65 -12.93 -3.02
N ILE A 180 -9.88 -11.89 -2.71
CA ILE A 180 -8.57 -11.67 -3.32
C ILE A 180 -7.53 -12.51 -2.57
N SER A 181 -6.87 -13.43 -3.29
CA SER A 181 -5.86 -14.31 -2.70
C SER A 181 -4.71 -13.54 -2.09
N MET A 182 -4.23 -13.97 -0.91
CA MET A 182 -3.03 -13.43 -0.25
C MET A 182 -1.80 -13.43 -1.18
N ARG A 183 -1.70 -14.38 -2.11
CA ARG A 183 -0.59 -14.46 -3.10
C ARG A 183 -0.60 -13.31 -4.11
N HIS A 184 -1.72 -12.63 -4.26
CA HIS A 184 -1.90 -11.47 -5.13
C HIS A 184 -1.77 -10.15 -4.36
N ILE A 185 -1.31 -10.20 -3.09
CA ILE A 185 -1.13 -9.02 -2.26
C ILE A 185 0.35 -8.84 -1.96
N SER A 186 0.86 -7.63 -2.22
CA SER A 186 2.21 -7.23 -1.85
C SER A 186 2.17 -6.15 -0.78
N LEU A 187 2.90 -6.37 0.30
CA LEU A 187 3.08 -5.41 1.38
C LEU A 187 4.50 -4.86 1.32
N SER A 188 4.64 -3.54 1.21
CA SER A 188 5.93 -2.87 1.27
C SER A 188 6.16 -2.26 2.65
N THR A 189 7.41 -2.31 3.12
CA THR A 189 7.80 -1.67 4.38
C THR A 189 9.16 -1.01 4.27
N CYS A 190 9.33 0.10 4.99
CA CYS A 190 10.62 0.76 5.15
C CYS A 190 11.59 -0.04 6.06
N GLY A 191 11.12 -1.10 6.72
CA GLY A 191 11.97 -1.98 7.51
C GLY A 191 11.80 -1.83 9.03
N LEU A 192 10.57 -1.83 9.54
CA LEU A 192 10.28 -1.92 10.97
C LEU A 192 10.54 -3.35 11.45
N VAL A 193 11.80 -3.64 11.83
CA VAL A 193 12.30 -4.98 12.13
C VAL A 193 11.41 -5.78 13.07
N PRO A 194 10.99 -5.29 14.26
CA PRO A 194 10.12 -6.05 15.13
C PRO A 194 8.80 -6.48 14.47
N LYS A 195 8.25 -5.62 13.60
CA LYS A 195 6.99 -5.90 12.89
C LYS A 195 7.17 -6.85 11.71
N ILE A 196 8.35 -6.88 11.08
CA ILE A 196 8.69 -7.93 10.10
C ILE A 196 8.74 -9.30 10.79
N ASP A 197 9.34 -9.38 11.98
CA ASP A 197 9.42 -10.63 12.74
C ASP A 197 8.02 -11.09 13.22
N GLU A 198 7.17 -10.18 13.68
CA GLU A 198 5.77 -10.48 14.00
C GLU A 198 5.00 -10.97 12.75
N LEU A 199 5.22 -10.34 11.59
CA LEU A 199 4.60 -10.75 10.32
C LEU A 199 5.08 -12.14 9.88
N ALA A 200 6.36 -12.46 10.06
CA ALA A 200 6.92 -13.77 9.78
C ALA A 200 6.22 -14.89 10.59
N ALA A 201 5.94 -14.62 11.87
CA ALA A 201 5.23 -15.55 12.75
C ALA A 201 3.78 -15.83 12.29
N LYS A 202 3.14 -14.90 11.55
CA LYS A 202 1.81 -15.10 10.97
C LYS A 202 1.79 -16.05 9.77
N LYS A 203 2.93 -16.33 9.14
CA LYS A 203 3.10 -17.22 7.97
C LYS A 203 2.11 -16.93 6.82
N LEU A 204 1.76 -15.67 6.61
CA LEU A 204 0.86 -15.25 5.54
C LEU A 204 1.50 -15.47 4.16
N GLN A 205 0.67 -15.77 3.17
CA GLN A 205 1.13 -16.03 1.79
C GLN A 205 1.26 -14.76 0.94
N ILE A 206 1.44 -13.60 1.58
CA ILE A 206 1.67 -12.32 0.89
C ILE A 206 3.10 -12.22 0.34
N SER A 207 3.32 -11.32 -0.61
CA SER A 207 4.65 -10.92 -1.05
C SER A 207 5.15 -9.77 -0.18
N LEU A 208 6.33 -9.94 0.44
CA LEU A 208 6.97 -8.87 1.22
C LEU A 208 7.93 -8.09 0.33
N ALA A 209 7.80 -6.76 0.31
CA ALA A 209 8.72 -5.85 -0.33
C ALA A 209 9.41 -4.98 0.72
N ILE A 210 10.73 -4.87 0.65
CA ILE A 210 11.55 -4.08 1.56
C ILE A 210 12.07 -2.86 0.82
N SER A 211 11.69 -1.68 1.26
CA SER A 211 12.26 -0.42 0.81
C SER A 211 13.70 -0.30 1.33
N LEU A 212 14.66 -0.75 0.52
CA LEU A 212 16.08 -0.79 0.92
C LEU A 212 16.81 0.51 0.58
N HIS A 213 16.76 0.92 -0.69
CA HIS A 213 17.22 2.19 -1.25
C HIS A 213 18.69 2.59 -0.99
N GLY A 214 19.47 1.70 -0.41
CA GLY A 214 20.91 1.85 -0.20
C GLY A 214 21.54 0.51 0.14
N PRO A 215 22.82 0.29 -0.28
CA PRO A 215 23.50 -0.99 -0.04
C PRO A 215 24.13 -1.07 1.37
N ASN A 216 24.24 0.05 2.08
CA ASN A 216 24.86 0.14 3.40
C ASN A 216 24.18 1.21 4.27
N ASN A 217 24.60 1.27 5.55
CA ASN A 217 24.01 2.18 6.53
C ASN A 217 24.25 3.66 6.20
N GLU A 218 25.40 3.98 5.60
CA GLU A 218 25.73 5.35 5.25
C GLU A 218 24.77 5.90 4.19
N LEU A 219 24.65 5.20 3.06
CA LEU A 219 23.81 5.65 1.94
C LEU A 219 22.33 5.52 2.24
N ARG A 220 21.92 4.40 2.86
CA ARG A 220 20.55 4.21 3.29
C ARG A 220 20.12 5.25 4.32
N GLY A 221 20.98 5.57 5.28
CA GLY A 221 20.71 6.57 6.32
C GLY A 221 20.54 8.00 5.79
N LYS A 222 21.11 8.33 4.62
CA LYS A 222 20.92 9.64 3.97
C LYS A 222 19.48 9.83 3.44
N VAL A 223 18.78 8.75 3.07
CA VAL A 223 17.46 8.81 2.44
C VAL A 223 16.35 8.18 3.27
N MET A 224 16.69 7.33 4.23
CA MET A 224 15.73 6.62 5.08
C MET A 224 16.09 6.74 6.57
N PRO A 225 15.49 7.67 7.31
CA PRO A 225 15.80 7.88 8.73
C PRO A 225 15.57 6.65 9.62
N VAL A 226 14.69 5.72 9.22
CA VAL A 226 14.43 4.45 9.91
C VAL A 226 15.69 3.61 10.07
N ASN A 227 16.72 3.80 9.22
CA ASN A 227 17.99 3.11 9.32
C ASN A 227 18.75 3.39 10.63
N ARG A 228 18.46 4.51 11.31
CA ARG A 228 19.04 4.83 12.63
C ARG A 228 18.52 3.90 13.72
N ALA A 229 17.23 3.52 13.62
CA ALA A 229 16.62 2.59 14.55
C ALA A 229 16.91 1.13 14.21
N TYR A 230 16.96 0.83 12.91
CA TYR A 230 17.16 -0.54 12.39
C TYR A 230 18.23 -0.51 11.29
N PRO A 231 19.51 -0.70 11.64
CA PRO A 231 20.60 -0.79 10.67
C PRO A 231 20.40 -1.90 9.65
N ILE A 232 21.03 -1.77 8.48
CA ILE A 232 20.80 -2.69 7.35
C ILE A 232 21.11 -4.15 7.71
N GLU A 233 22.10 -4.40 8.58
CA GLU A 233 22.47 -5.72 9.04
C GLU A 233 21.31 -6.40 9.81
N GLU A 234 20.69 -5.64 10.72
CA GLU A 234 19.54 -6.10 11.50
C GLU A 234 18.31 -6.33 10.61
N LEU A 235 18.06 -5.40 9.67
CA LEU A 235 16.99 -5.54 8.69
C LEU A 235 17.17 -6.81 7.85
N LEU A 236 18.36 -7.05 7.30
CA LEU A 236 18.62 -8.23 6.48
C LEU A 236 18.57 -9.53 7.29
N ALA A 237 18.96 -9.50 8.56
CA ALA A 237 18.79 -10.64 9.46
C ALA A 237 17.28 -10.96 9.68
N SER A 238 16.45 -9.95 9.86
CA SER A 238 14.98 -10.12 9.94
C SER A 238 14.39 -10.63 8.62
N CYS A 239 14.87 -10.13 7.49
CA CYS A 239 14.49 -10.65 6.16
C CYS A 239 14.83 -12.16 6.04
N ARG A 240 15.98 -12.59 6.55
CA ARG A 240 16.36 -14.01 6.57
C ARG A 240 15.36 -14.82 7.38
N ARG A 241 15.06 -14.37 8.61
CA ARG A 241 14.06 -15.04 9.46
C ARG A 241 12.68 -15.13 8.78
N TYR A 242 12.26 -14.05 8.10
CA TYR A 242 11.01 -14.05 7.34
C TYR A 242 11.03 -15.09 6.20
N TYR A 243 12.12 -15.12 5.42
CA TYR A 243 12.29 -16.09 4.33
C TYR A 243 12.26 -17.53 4.85
N ASP A 244 13.01 -17.82 5.92
CA ASP A 244 13.08 -19.16 6.54
C ASP A 244 11.70 -19.60 7.09
N ALA A 245 10.93 -18.68 7.66
CA ALA A 245 9.62 -18.97 8.23
C ALA A 245 8.51 -19.17 7.18
N THR A 246 8.61 -18.49 6.02
CA THR A 246 7.52 -18.42 5.03
C THR A 246 7.83 -19.13 3.71
N GLY A 247 9.10 -19.34 3.39
CA GLY A 247 9.57 -19.80 2.08
C GLY A 247 9.29 -18.80 0.94
N ARG A 248 8.87 -17.55 1.27
CA ARG A 248 8.45 -16.56 0.29
C ARG A 248 9.62 -15.67 -0.12
N ARG A 249 9.82 -15.52 -1.44
CA ARG A 249 10.80 -14.58 -2.00
C ARG A 249 10.53 -13.17 -1.50
N ILE A 250 11.61 -12.45 -1.16
CA ILE A 250 11.54 -11.04 -0.74
C ILE A 250 11.90 -10.15 -1.92
N HIS A 251 11.11 -9.09 -2.11
CA HIS A 251 11.39 -8.05 -3.09
C HIS A 251 12.12 -6.90 -2.38
N PHE A 252 13.24 -6.45 -2.93
CA PHE A 252 13.98 -5.31 -2.45
C PHE A 252 13.78 -4.13 -3.40
N GLU A 253 13.03 -3.14 -2.96
CA GLU A 253 12.79 -1.92 -3.71
C GLU A 253 14.03 -1.01 -3.59
N TYR A 254 14.54 -0.55 -4.72
CA TYR A 254 15.74 0.26 -4.79
C TYR A 254 15.54 1.47 -5.70
N ALA A 255 15.26 2.65 -5.12
CA ALA A 255 15.15 3.91 -5.85
C ALA A 255 16.53 4.32 -6.35
N MET A 256 16.67 4.50 -7.67
CA MET A 256 17.91 4.89 -8.33
C MET A 256 18.08 6.40 -8.30
N ILE A 257 19.02 6.87 -7.49
CA ILE A 257 19.27 8.30 -7.22
C ILE A 257 20.66 8.67 -7.76
N ASP A 258 20.67 9.60 -8.73
CA ASP A 258 21.86 10.06 -9.42
C ASP A 258 22.95 10.53 -8.46
N GLY A 259 24.17 9.98 -8.63
CA GLY A 259 25.35 10.32 -7.83
C GLY A 259 25.31 9.95 -6.36
N LEU A 260 24.24 9.24 -5.90
CA LEU A 260 24.12 8.84 -4.50
C LEU A 260 24.28 7.31 -4.31
N ASN A 261 23.43 6.52 -4.96
CA ASN A 261 23.36 5.08 -4.73
C ASN A 261 23.37 4.24 -6.01
N ASP A 262 23.67 4.85 -7.16
CA ASP A 262 23.58 4.26 -8.49
C ASP A 262 24.94 3.81 -9.09
N THR A 263 26.00 3.84 -8.27
CA THR A 263 27.34 3.47 -8.73
C THR A 263 27.53 1.96 -8.87
N PRO A 264 28.50 1.50 -9.70
CA PRO A 264 28.85 0.08 -9.79
C PRO A 264 29.27 -0.56 -8.46
N GLU A 265 29.89 0.22 -7.57
CA GLU A 265 30.30 -0.20 -6.21
C GLU A 265 29.07 -0.54 -5.38
N CYS A 266 28.05 0.34 -5.42
CA CYS A 266 26.77 0.09 -4.74
C CYS A 266 26.10 -1.21 -5.23
N ALA A 267 26.13 -1.47 -6.54
CA ALA A 267 25.58 -2.70 -7.10
C ALA A 267 26.33 -3.95 -6.61
N ARG A 268 27.69 -3.91 -6.60
CA ARG A 268 28.49 -5.03 -6.11
C ARG A 268 28.29 -5.28 -4.61
N GLU A 269 28.22 -4.22 -3.80
CA GLU A 269 27.94 -4.35 -2.37
C GLU A 269 26.53 -4.97 -2.14
N LEU A 270 25.53 -4.53 -2.93
CA LEU A 270 24.17 -5.08 -2.84
C LEU A 270 24.14 -6.58 -3.18
N VAL A 271 24.91 -7.02 -4.22
CA VAL A 271 25.08 -8.44 -4.53
C VAL A 271 25.60 -9.22 -3.34
N GLN A 272 26.66 -8.74 -2.68
CA GLN A 272 27.28 -9.40 -1.53
C GLN A 272 26.28 -9.52 -0.37
N ARG A 273 25.52 -8.46 -0.06
CA ARG A 273 24.59 -8.43 1.06
C ARG A 273 23.34 -9.30 0.86
N LEU A 274 22.84 -9.38 -0.37
CA LEU A 274 21.60 -10.10 -0.67
C LEU A 274 21.82 -11.56 -1.10
N LYS A 275 23.06 -12.00 -1.23
CA LYS A 275 23.40 -13.36 -1.61
C LYS A 275 22.75 -14.40 -0.68
N GLY A 276 22.05 -15.36 -1.28
CA GLY A 276 21.38 -16.44 -0.56
C GLY A 276 20.10 -16.05 0.20
N LEU A 277 19.55 -14.84 0.00
CA LEU A 277 18.28 -14.41 0.59
C LEU A 277 17.04 -14.74 -0.25
N GLY A 278 17.18 -15.43 -1.39
CA GLY A 278 16.07 -15.59 -2.32
C GLY A 278 15.54 -14.24 -2.84
N ALA A 279 16.42 -13.26 -2.97
CA ALA A 279 16.09 -11.87 -3.24
C ALA A 279 15.68 -11.62 -4.70
N HIS A 280 14.78 -10.67 -4.89
CA HIS A 280 14.50 -10.01 -6.16
C HIS A 280 14.69 -8.50 -5.96
N VAL A 281 15.51 -7.86 -6.77
CA VAL A 281 15.73 -6.42 -6.68
C VAL A 281 14.88 -5.71 -7.73
N ASN A 282 14.04 -4.78 -7.29
CA ASN A 282 13.22 -3.94 -8.16
C ASN A 282 13.82 -2.53 -8.21
N LEU A 283 14.48 -2.20 -9.31
CA LEU A 283 15.08 -0.89 -9.55
C LEU A 283 13.99 0.10 -9.94
N ILE A 284 13.84 1.15 -9.15
CA ILE A 284 12.80 2.17 -9.34
C ILE A 284 13.46 3.45 -9.86
N PRO A 285 13.23 3.85 -11.11
CA PRO A 285 13.59 5.19 -11.55
C PRO A 285 12.92 6.22 -10.63
N LEU A 286 13.71 7.12 -10.03
CA LEU A 286 13.19 8.10 -9.10
C LEU A 286 12.17 9.02 -9.80
N ASN A 287 11.03 9.23 -9.20
CA ASN A 287 10.09 10.25 -9.67
C ASN A 287 10.50 11.61 -9.09
N HIS A 288 10.40 12.64 -9.91
CA HIS A 288 10.69 14.01 -9.47
C HIS A 288 9.67 14.45 -8.41
N VAL A 289 10.16 14.92 -7.28
CA VAL A 289 9.40 15.60 -6.23
C VAL A 289 9.92 17.02 -6.16
N GLU A 290 9.05 18.01 -6.39
CA GLU A 290 9.44 19.44 -6.52
C GLU A 290 10.26 19.95 -5.34
N GLU A 291 9.97 19.43 -4.13
CA GLU A 291 10.62 19.85 -2.89
C GLU A 291 11.89 19.03 -2.56
N SER A 292 12.26 18.05 -3.39
CA SER A 292 13.44 17.21 -3.17
C SER A 292 14.56 17.60 -4.13
N PRO A 293 15.81 17.78 -3.64
CA PRO A 293 16.95 18.04 -4.50
C PRO A 293 17.45 16.77 -5.23
N LEU A 294 16.88 15.60 -4.93
CA LEU A 294 17.30 14.33 -5.48
C LEU A 294 16.89 14.21 -6.95
N LYS A 295 17.81 13.70 -7.78
CA LYS A 295 17.61 13.52 -9.21
C LYS A 295 17.54 12.04 -9.59
N PRO A 296 16.76 11.68 -10.63
CA PRO A 296 16.75 10.32 -11.15
C PRO A 296 18.07 9.98 -11.82
N SER A 297 18.53 8.74 -11.65
CA SER A 297 19.68 8.20 -12.39
C SER A 297 19.41 8.14 -13.89
N THR A 298 20.49 8.19 -14.70
CA THR A 298 20.36 8.02 -16.15
C THR A 298 19.97 6.59 -16.51
N LYS A 299 19.38 6.40 -17.70
CA LYS A 299 19.02 5.06 -18.18
C LYS A 299 20.21 4.13 -18.30
N GLU A 300 21.36 4.69 -18.68
CA GLU A 300 22.64 3.98 -18.81
C GLU A 300 23.14 3.50 -17.44
N ALA A 301 23.07 4.35 -16.42
CA ALA A 301 23.43 3.98 -15.05
C ALA A 301 22.53 2.87 -14.52
N VAL A 302 21.21 2.98 -14.73
CA VAL A 302 20.24 1.94 -14.34
C VAL A 302 20.52 0.62 -15.04
N ALA A 303 20.76 0.63 -16.35
CA ALA A 303 21.05 -0.58 -17.13
C ALA A 303 22.38 -1.24 -16.68
N LYS A 304 23.42 -0.44 -16.43
CA LYS A 304 24.70 -0.94 -15.93
C LYS A 304 24.57 -1.53 -14.52
N PHE A 305 23.81 -0.88 -13.64
CA PHE A 305 23.53 -1.35 -12.29
C PHE A 305 22.78 -2.69 -12.34
N GLN A 306 21.72 -2.78 -13.14
CA GLN A 306 20.94 -4.02 -13.34
C GLN A 306 21.86 -5.17 -13.80
N LYS A 307 22.69 -4.92 -14.81
CA LYS A 307 23.61 -5.94 -15.33
C LYS A 307 24.55 -6.47 -14.24
N ILE A 308 25.11 -5.60 -13.38
CA ILE A 308 26.00 -6.03 -12.29
C ILE A 308 25.24 -6.91 -11.28
N LEU A 309 23.98 -6.60 -10.97
CA LEU A 309 23.16 -7.43 -10.09
C LEU A 309 22.91 -8.82 -10.71
N GLU A 310 22.58 -8.87 -12.00
CA GLU A 310 22.32 -10.12 -12.73
C GLU A 310 23.58 -10.96 -12.89
N ASP A 311 24.71 -10.36 -13.26
CA ASP A 311 26.02 -11.02 -13.34
C ASP A 311 26.45 -11.56 -11.96
N GLY A 312 26.02 -10.91 -10.87
CA GLY A 312 26.20 -11.35 -9.49
C GLY A 312 25.22 -12.43 -9.01
N GLY A 313 24.32 -12.89 -9.87
CA GLY A 313 23.35 -13.95 -9.59
C GLY A 313 22.07 -13.50 -8.88
N LEU A 314 21.80 -12.20 -8.81
CA LEU A 314 20.53 -11.68 -8.34
C LEU A 314 19.54 -11.51 -9.50
N THR A 315 18.26 -11.78 -9.23
CA THR A 315 17.20 -11.37 -10.17
C THR A 315 16.94 -9.88 -9.99
N ALA A 316 17.05 -9.10 -11.06
CA ALA A 316 16.78 -7.66 -11.04
C ALA A 316 15.79 -7.26 -12.14
N THR A 317 14.89 -6.33 -11.83
CA THR A 317 13.97 -5.75 -12.81
C THR A 317 13.94 -4.23 -12.66
N VAL A 318 13.73 -3.54 -13.77
CA VAL A 318 13.47 -2.10 -13.76
C VAL A 318 11.98 -1.87 -13.79
N ARG A 319 11.46 -1.15 -12.79
CA ARG A 319 10.04 -0.84 -12.68
C ARG A 319 9.59 0.03 -13.85
N ARG A 320 8.50 -0.40 -14.50
CA ARG A 320 7.87 0.40 -15.55
C ARG A 320 7.26 1.66 -14.95
N THR A 321 7.54 2.80 -15.56
CA THR A 321 6.84 4.04 -15.21
C THR A 321 5.44 4.00 -15.83
N LEU A 322 4.42 3.95 -14.99
CA LEU A 322 3.02 4.04 -15.38
C LEU A 322 2.45 5.39 -14.97
N GLY A 323 1.49 5.90 -15.75
CA GLY A 323 0.87 7.19 -15.48
C GLY A 323 1.85 8.37 -15.56
N GLY A 324 2.85 8.31 -16.45
CA GLY A 324 3.87 9.36 -16.56
C GLY A 324 3.34 10.72 -17.09
N ASP A 325 2.09 10.78 -17.48
CA ASP A 325 1.37 11.98 -17.93
C ASP A 325 0.35 12.50 -16.90
N ILE A 326 0.28 11.84 -15.75
CA ILE A 326 -0.55 12.21 -14.60
C ILE A 326 0.29 12.20 -13.32
N ASP A 327 -0.25 12.71 -12.20
CA ASP A 327 0.44 12.70 -10.90
C ASP A 327 0.44 11.29 -10.24
N ALA A 328 0.84 10.24 -10.97
CA ALA A 328 0.72 8.86 -10.52
C ALA A 328 1.63 8.50 -9.34
N SER A 329 2.67 9.29 -9.06
CA SER A 329 3.57 9.07 -7.92
C SER A 329 2.88 9.33 -6.57
N CYS A 330 3.30 8.56 -5.54
CA CYS A 330 2.68 8.61 -4.21
C CYS A 330 2.77 9.99 -3.57
N GLY A 331 1.65 10.44 -2.96
CA GLY A 331 1.56 11.68 -2.20
C GLY A 331 1.45 12.96 -3.02
N GLN A 332 1.74 12.96 -4.31
CA GLN A 332 1.78 14.16 -5.12
C GLN A 332 0.40 14.79 -5.35
N LEU A 333 -0.61 13.99 -5.69
CA LEU A 333 -1.96 14.49 -5.96
C LEU A 333 -2.62 15.06 -4.70
N ARG A 334 -2.47 14.34 -3.55
CA ARG A 334 -2.96 14.79 -2.25
C ARG A 334 -2.34 16.13 -1.87
N ARG A 335 -1.02 16.27 -2.03
CA ARG A 335 -0.30 17.50 -1.70
C ARG A 335 -0.74 18.68 -2.56
N LYS A 336 -0.83 18.50 -3.87
CA LYS A 336 -1.33 19.55 -4.77
C LYS A 336 -2.75 19.99 -4.39
N TYR A 337 -3.61 19.05 -4.02
CA TYR A 337 -4.95 19.36 -3.56
C TYR A 337 -4.96 20.14 -2.25
N GLN A 338 -4.15 19.74 -1.25
CA GLN A 338 -4.05 20.43 0.02
C GLN A 338 -3.49 21.86 -0.14
N ASN A 339 -2.44 22.01 -0.94
CA ASN A 339 -1.86 23.33 -1.24
C ASN A 339 -2.87 24.28 -1.92
N ALA A 340 -3.74 23.74 -2.80
CA ALA A 340 -4.78 24.51 -3.46
C ALA A 340 -5.94 24.94 -2.53
N GLN A 341 -6.13 24.24 -1.40
CA GLN A 341 -7.15 24.58 -0.40
C GLN A 341 -6.63 25.46 0.73
N SER A 342 -5.32 25.53 0.96
CA SER A 342 -4.73 26.46 1.90
C SER A 342 -4.85 27.87 1.31
N PRO A 343 -5.51 28.84 1.99
CA PRO A 343 -5.49 30.22 1.53
C PRO A 343 -4.02 30.64 1.45
N ALA A 344 -3.66 31.32 0.35
CA ALA A 344 -2.35 31.94 0.23
C ALA A 344 -2.11 32.75 1.51
N ALA A 345 -1.11 32.32 2.30
CA ALA A 345 -0.64 33.17 3.37
C ALA A 345 -0.12 34.42 2.68
N ASP A 346 -0.85 35.51 2.80
CA ASP A 346 -0.44 36.83 2.35
C ASP A 346 0.99 37.08 2.83
N LYS A 347 1.90 37.18 1.84
CA LYS A 347 3.27 37.64 2.06
C LYS A 347 3.29 39.15 2.14
#